data_802f61eafbbd62a06558422c44813ff9
#
_entry.id   802f61eafbbd62a06558422c44813ff9
#
_cell.length_a   1.000
_cell.length_b   1.000
_cell.length_c   1.000
_cell.angle_alpha   90.00
_cell.angle_beta   90.00
_cell.angle_gamma   90.00
#
_symmetry.space_group_name_H-M   'P 1'
#
loop_
_entity.id
_entity.type
_entity.pdbx_description
1 polymer ?
#
loop_
_entity_poly.entity_id
_entity_poly.type
_entity_poly.pdbx_seq_one_letter_code
_entity_poly.pdbx_strand_id
1 'polypeptide(L)'
;MKTRRLYLRAGLAVLAAALLIYYCKNCVGHAGKPVGYVGDRWGDTLNIRIEAPANVLNPYLVQSGYPRYVSAQVFQNLGIVDPESMELKPLICKAIPTARNVTDGPYKGALAYDFEILPEAMWDNGTPVTGNDLVFTFKVQLDPLLPLHNFSGYIEDLQNIEVDPANPKKFTVYFRKYYILAVETLCQAPILPAYNYDPQNLLANIPLTDLLDQTKSKELATNNANLKKFTEEFQLPRYTTDPTGIIGSGPYRPVAIGNEQTVLVRKSDWWGDKVKNNPLLAAYPSCLVYKFQKDEGLIENMLRTGDLDVVLTMSPSKFLELKKDSFLAANYNFETRLSFQYNRWLFNVRNPKLADVKVRQALAHIVDYDYLLNTVQQGMGNRLVSPINPTKPYYAKNIVPYDYNIQKAKDLLAQAGWTDSNNDGIVDKVLNGVNTPLSIDVLATTSNPVTAQIASSIEQTSRAAGIKVNIVPLGLQELGEETRAGRFEAALYGLGQFPGLNDFYQNYHSKSLSPAGDNRGGFASPEFDRLTEEIRGTSDEAKRNELYLQAQQMLHEQVPEVFLYAPQQRYIGSKRFKCVFSSNRPGYYEPLFQLVNPVAPPAKK
;
A
#
# COMPACT_ATOMS: atom_id res chain seq x y z
N MET A 1 -17.98 -39.19 -20.59
CA MET A 1 -16.81 -38.33 -20.37
C MET A 1 -17.02 -37.22 -19.31
N LYS A 2 -18.19 -36.67 -19.13
CA LYS A 2 -18.47 -35.61 -18.10
C LYS A 2 -18.38 -36.14 -16.65
N THR A 3 -18.84 -37.35 -16.36
CA THR A 3 -18.82 -37.95 -15.02
C THR A 3 -17.40 -38.27 -14.53
N ARG A 4 -16.48 -38.71 -15.40
CA ARG A 4 -15.08 -38.97 -15.02
C ARG A 4 -14.30 -37.72 -14.62
N ARG A 5 -14.60 -36.57 -15.25
CA ARG A 5 -13.99 -35.27 -14.87
C ARG A 5 -14.51 -34.73 -13.54
N LEU A 6 -15.74 -35.06 -13.17
CA LEU A 6 -16.32 -34.66 -11.87
C LEU A 6 -15.65 -35.43 -10.73
N TYR A 7 -15.44 -36.74 -10.88
CA TYR A 7 -14.74 -37.54 -9.87
C TYR A 7 -13.26 -37.20 -9.74
N LEU A 8 -12.59 -36.81 -10.85
CA LEU A 8 -11.20 -36.34 -10.76
C LEU A 8 -11.07 -34.99 -10.02
N ARG A 9 -12.01 -34.10 -10.23
CA ARG A 9 -12.05 -32.79 -9.49
C ARG A 9 -12.43 -32.97 -8.02
N ALA A 10 -13.35 -33.87 -7.72
CA ALA A 10 -13.69 -34.21 -6.34
C ALA A 10 -12.51 -34.90 -5.62
N GLY A 11 -11.80 -35.79 -6.30
CA GLY A 11 -10.60 -36.47 -5.78
C GLY A 11 -9.46 -35.47 -5.52
N LEU A 12 -9.22 -34.51 -6.41
CA LEU A 12 -8.22 -33.46 -6.23
C LEU A 12 -8.58 -32.51 -5.09
N ALA A 13 -9.87 -32.17 -4.92
CA ALA A 13 -10.33 -31.33 -3.81
C ALA A 13 -10.19 -32.07 -2.45
N VAL A 14 -10.45 -33.37 -2.41
CA VAL A 14 -10.25 -34.20 -1.21
C VAL A 14 -8.77 -34.38 -0.90
N LEU A 15 -7.90 -34.53 -1.92
CA LEU A 15 -6.44 -34.59 -1.72
C LEU A 15 -5.87 -33.24 -1.25
N ALA A 16 -6.36 -32.14 -1.80
CA ALA A 16 -5.98 -30.79 -1.34
C ALA A 16 -6.46 -30.53 0.11
N ALA A 17 -7.68 -30.94 0.46
CA ALA A 17 -8.18 -30.87 1.83
C ALA A 17 -7.40 -31.80 2.78
N ALA A 18 -7.03 -32.99 2.36
CA ALA A 18 -6.21 -33.90 3.15
C ALA A 18 -4.77 -33.41 3.33
N LEU A 19 -4.19 -32.80 2.31
CA LEU A 19 -2.89 -32.11 2.41
C LEU A 19 -2.99 -30.87 3.31
N LEU A 20 -4.06 -30.09 3.21
CA LEU A 20 -4.33 -28.99 4.12
C LEU A 20 -4.43 -29.48 5.59
N ILE A 21 -5.17 -30.56 5.82
CA ILE A 21 -5.31 -31.19 7.15
C ILE A 21 -3.97 -31.77 7.62
N TYR A 22 -3.18 -32.39 6.75
CA TYR A 22 -1.86 -32.92 7.10
C TYR A 22 -0.86 -31.80 7.41
N TYR A 23 -0.82 -30.73 6.61
CA TYR A 23 0.04 -29.57 6.85
C TYR A 23 -0.46 -28.74 8.03
N CYS A 24 -1.78 -28.55 8.19
CA CYS A 24 -2.33 -27.93 9.39
C CYS A 24 -2.06 -28.75 10.66
N LYS A 25 -2.04 -30.10 10.59
CA LYS A 25 -1.64 -30.95 11.75
C LYS A 25 -0.17 -30.77 12.11
N ASN A 26 0.69 -30.46 11.17
CA ASN A 26 2.11 -30.19 11.46
C ASN A 26 2.37 -28.73 11.85
N CYS A 27 1.49 -27.77 11.48
CA CYS A 27 1.47 -26.41 12.01
C CYS A 27 0.72 -26.33 13.35
N VAL A 28 -0.21 -27.27 13.61
CA VAL A 28 -0.95 -27.38 14.87
C VAL A 28 -0.22 -28.43 15.73
N GLY A 29 0.69 -27.97 16.56
CA GLY A 29 1.20 -28.79 17.65
C GLY A 29 0.03 -29.30 18.47
N HIS A 30 -0.20 -30.62 18.46
CA HIS A 30 -1.12 -31.41 19.26
C HIS A 30 -2.40 -30.73 19.77
N ALA A 31 -3.54 -31.07 19.16
CA ALA A 31 -4.86 -30.69 19.63
C ALA A 31 -5.13 -31.27 21.04
N GLY A 32 -4.69 -30.56 22.05
CA GLY A 32 -5.20 -30.66 23.41
C GLY A 32 -6.59 -30.01 23.47
N LYS A 33 -7.53 -30.57 24.27
CA LYS A 33 -8.85 -29.99 24.51
C LYS A 33 -8.75 -28.50 24.86
N PRO A 34 -9.66 -27.64 24.39
CA PRO A 34 -9.61 -26.22 24.68
C PRO A 34 -9.77 -25.98 26.18
N VAL A 35 -8.71 -25.54 26.80
CA VAL A 35 -8.76 -24.92 28.10
C VAL A 35 -9.18 -23.47 27.85
N GLY A 36 -10.07 -22.91 28.67
CA GLY A 36 -10.70 -21.59 28.46
C GLY A 36 -9.78 -20.37 28.43
N TYR A 37 -8.52 -20.54 28.05
CA TYR A 37 -7.51 -19.52 27.90
C TYR A 37 -6.94 -19.51 26.48
N VAL A 38 -6.94 -18.34 25.86
CA VAL A 38 -6.51 -18.12 24.46
C VAL A 38 -5.03 -18.48 24.26
N GLY A 39 -4.18 -18.36 25.30
CA GLY A 39 -2.73 -18.55 25.25
C GLY A 39 -2.23 -19.98 25.04
N ASP A 40 -3.04 -21.02 25.35
CA ASP A 40 -2.58 -22.42 25.34
C ASP A 40 -2.89 -23.15 24.01
N ARG A 41 -3.51 -22.48 23.07
CA ARG A 41 -4.22 -23.14 21.99
C ARG A 41 -3.38 -23.52 20.78
N TRP A 42 -2.33 -22.78 20.44
CA TRP A 42 -1.84 -22.80 19.06
C TRP A 42 -0.34 -22.85 18.85
N GLY A 43 0.46 -23.12 19.86
CA GLY A 43 1.92 -23.04 19.70
C GLY A 43 2.31 -21.64 19.20
N ASP A 44 3.23 -21.56 18.24
CA ASP A 44 3.74 -20.32 17.65
C ASP A 44 3.12 -19.92 16.30
N THR A 45 2.00 -20.55 15.92
CA THR A 45 1.19 -20.11 14.76
C THR A 45 0.54 -18.76 15.06
N LEU A 46 0.73 -17.80 14.14
CA LEU A 46 0.17 -16.46 14.23
C LEU A 46 -1.02 -16.31 13.27
N ASN A 47 -2.21 -16.05 13.82
CA ASN A 47 -3.45 -15.87 13.07
C ASN A 47 -3.76 -14.38 12.92
N ILE A 48 -3.79 -13.89 11.68
CA ILE A 48 -3.88 -12.47 11.35
C ILE A 48 -5.15 -12.22 10.56
N ARG A 49 -5.98 -11.27 10.99
CA ARG A 49 -7.13 -10.80 10.22
C ARG A 49 -6.68 -9.88 9.10
N ILE A 50 -7.22 -10.09 7.89
CA ILE A 50 -7.08 -9.19 6.74
C ILE A 50 -8.45 -8.75 6.21
N GLU A 51 -8.53 -7.58 5.57
CA GLU A 51 -9.80 -6.98 5.10
C GLU A 51 -10.12 -7.29 3.62
N ALA A 52 -9.14 -7.81 2.89
CA ALA A 52 -9.32 -8.30 1.53
C ALA A 52 -8.55 -9.60 1.35
N PRO A 53 -9.04 -10.52 0.49
CA PRO A 53 -8.35 -11.77 0.22
C PRO A 53 -6.92 -11.56 -0.27
N ALA A 54 -5.98 -12.39 0.20
CA ALA A 54 -4.61 -12.45 -0.28
C ALA A 54 -4.44 -13.67 -1.20
N ASN A 55 -5.23 -13.71 -2.27
CA ASN A 55 -5.36 -14.83 -3.19
C ASN A 55 -4.43 -14.77 -4.43
N VAL A 56 -3.60 -13.73 -4.53
CA VAL A 56 -2.54 -13.57 -5.52
C VAL A 56 -1.30 -13.11 -4.79
N LEU A 57 -0.18 -13.83 -4.89
CA LEU A 57 1.05 -13.50 -4.17
C LEU A 57 2.22 -13.06 -5.05
N ASN A 58 2.01 -12.87 -6.36
CA ASN A 58 3.03 -12.23 -7.20
C ASN A 58 3.14 -10.75 -6.80
N PRO A 59 4.31 -10.26 -6.30
CA PRO A 59 4.42 -8.92 -5.73
C PRO A 59 4.20 -7.80 -6.75
N TYR A 60 4.31 -8.09 -8.05
CA TYR A 60 4.14 -7.14 -9.14
C TYR A 60 2.75 -7.18 -9.80
N LEU A 61 2.00 -8.27 -9.65
CA LEU A 61 0.67 -8.41 -10.25
C LEU A 61 -0.48 -8.18 -9.26
N VAL A 62 -0.16 -7.89 -8.00
CA VAL A 62 -1.16 -7.60 -6.97
C VAL A 62 -1.72 -6.18 -7.12
N GLN A 63 -3.05 -6.05 -7.07
CA GLN A 63 -3.75 -4.78 -7.22
C GLN A 63 -4.14 -4.13 -5.89
N SER A 64 -4.15 -4.89 -4.79
CA SER A 64 -4.52 -4.41 -3.46
C SER A 64 -3.38 -4.51 -2.44
N GLY A 65 -3.51 -3.82 -1.30
CA GLY A 65 -2.47 -3.78 -0.27
C GLY A 65 -2.23 -5.14 0.42
N TYR A 66 -3.29 -5.88 0.76
CA TYR A 66 -3.15 -7.11 1.56
C TYR A 66 -2.34 -8.23 0.88
N PRO A 67 -2.57 -8.60 -0.39
CA PRO A 67 -1.69 -9.54 -1.07
C PRO A 67 -0.23 -9.11 -1.08
N ARG A 68 0.05 -7.80 -1.22
CA ARG A 68 1.42 -7.26 -1.18
C ARG A 68 2.06 -7.46 0.20
N TYR A 69 1.32 -7.23 1.29
CA TYR A 69 1.85 -7.44 2.64
C TYR A 69 2.14 -8.91 2.93
N VAL A 70 1.26 -9.81 2.46
CA VAL A 70 1.48 -11.26 2.58
C VAL A 70 2.65 -11.72 1.72
N SER A 71 2.78 -11.23 0.49
CA SER A 71 3.91 -11.59 -0.40
C SER A 71 5.25 -11.09 0.14
N ALA A 72 5.28 -10.00 0.93
CA ALA A 72 6.49 -9.49 1.57
C ALA A 72 7.13 -10.48 2.56
N GLN A 73 6.39 -11.50 3.02
CA GLN A 73 6.95 -12.56 3.85
C GLN A 73 7.67 -13.63 3.02
N VAL A 74 7.39 -13.68 1.72
CA VAL A 74 7.99 -14.62 0.76
C VAL A 74 9.16 -13.98 0.02
N PHE A 75 8.99 -12.72 -0.39
CA PHE A 75 10.00 -11.96 -1.14
C PHE A 75 10.70 -10.95 -0.25
N GLN A 76 12.01 -10.82 -0.42
CA GLN A 76 12.78 -9.82 0.29
C GLN A 76 13.24 -8.69 -0.62
N ASN A 77 13.52 -7.57 0.01
CA ASN A 77 13.99 -6.34 -0.59
C ASN A 77 15.43 -6.06 -0.16
N LEU A 78 16.14 -5.16 -0.84
CA LEU A 78 17.48 -4.72 -0.41
C LEU A 78 17.44 -4.07 0.98
N GLY A 79 16.43 -3.25 1.24
CA GLY A 79 16.20 -2.60 2.53
C GLY A 79 14.73 -2.64 2.92
N ILE A 80 14.44 -2.25 4.13
CA ILE A 80 13.09 -2.21 4.71
C ILE A 80 12.92 -0.96 5.58
N VAL A 81 11.71 -0.42 5.64
CA VAL A 81 11.38 0.58 6.65
C VAL A 81 11.24 -0.12 8.00
N ASP A 82 12.09 0.23 8.93
CA ASP A 82 12.07 -0.31 10.28
C ASP A 82 10.71 -0.02 10.95
N PRO A 83 10.03 -1.02 11.51
CA PRO A 83 8.67 -0.87 12.05
C PRO A 83 8.57 0.08 13.26
N GLU A 84 9.66 0.34 13.95
CA GLU A 84 9.70 1.20 15.15
C GLU A 84 10.22 2.60 14.84
N SER A 85 11.40 2.70 14.19
CA SER A 85 12.04 3.99 13.90
C SER A 85 11.47 4.70 12.67
N MET A 86 10.75 3.99 11.78
CA MET A 86 10.27 4.50 10.50
C MET A 86 11.39 4.90 9.52
N GLU A 87 12.62 4.52 9.80
CA GLU A 87 13.77 4.77 8.94
C GLU A 87 14.02 3.60 7.99
N LEU A 88 14.55 3.88 6.81
CA LEU A 88 15.04 2.85 5.90
C LEU A 88 16.29 2.18 6.47
N LYS A 89 16.23 0.87 6.68
CA LYS A 89 17.33 0.04 7.19
C LYS A 89 17.70 -1.04 6.17
N PRO A 90 18.96 -1.51 6.17
CA PRO A 90 19.37 -2.62 5.31
C PRO A 90 18.66 -3.91 5.71
N LEU A 91 18.16 -4.66 4.72
CA LEU A 91 17.59 -5.99 4.94
C LEU A 91 18.51 -7.07 4.35
N ILE A 92 18.59 -7.19 3.02
CA ILE A 92 19.52 -8.13 2.38
C ILE A 92 20.76 -7.44 1.82
N CYS A 93 20.80 -6.11 1.72
CA CYS A 93 22.05 -5.38 1.47
C CYS A 93 22.82 -5.15 2.78
N LYS A 94 24.14 -4.97 2.66
CA LYS A 94 25.03 -4.72 3.81
C LYS A 94 24.80 -3.34 4.44
N ALA A 95 24.48 -2.35 3.60
CA ALA A 95 24.24 -0.97 4.02
C ALA A 95 23.33 -0.27 3.02
N ILE A 96 22.62 0.76 3.48
CA ILE A 96 21.90 1.69 2.61
C ILE A 96 22.94 2.63 1.98
N PRO A 97 23.05 2.69 0.64
CA PRO A 97 24.06 3.50 -0.01
C PRO A 97 23.74 5.00 0.04
N THR A 98 24.77 5.81 -0.02
CA THR A 98 24.67 7.24 -0.32
C THR A 98 25.05 7.50 -1.77
N ALA A 99 24.46 8.54 -2.36
CA ALA A 99 24.79 8.94 -3.73
C ALA A 99 26.24 9.42 -3.83
N ARG A 100 26.94 9.02 -4.89
CA ARG A 100 28.22 9.61 -5.29
C ARG A 100 28.14 10.14 -6.70
N ASN A 101 28.85 11.22 -6.98
CA ASN A 101 28.99 11.77 -8.32
C ASN A 101 29.90 10.89 -9.19
N VAL A 102 29.51 10.65 -10.43
CA VAL A 102 30.34 9.96 -11.42
C VAL A 102 31.13 10.98 -12.20
N THR A 103 32.46 10.93 -12.06
CA THR A 103 33.36 11.93 -12.63
C THR A 103 33.91 11.57 -14.01
N ASP A 104 33.83 10.28 -14.39
CA ASP A 104 34.39 9.74 -15.64
C ASP A 104 33.56 8.56 -16.17
N GLY A 105 33.95 8.01 -17.32
CA GLY A 105 33.29 6.86 -17.94
C GLY A 105 31.95 7.18 -18.62
N PRO A 106 31.17 6.12 -18.99
CA PRO A 106 29.95 6.27 -19.79
C PRO A 106 28.82 6.97 -19.04
N TYR A 107 28.86 7.02 -17.71
CA TYR A 107 27.87 7.69 -16.86
C TYR A 107 28.39 8.98 -16.24
N LYS A 108 29.38 9.64 -16.84
CA LYS A 108 29.93 10.92 -16.36
C LYS A 108 28.82 11.95 -16.16
N GLY A 109 28.75 12.55 -14.98
CA GLY A 109 27.72 13.51 -14.59
C GLY A 109 26.47 12.89 -13.93
N ALA A 110 26.36 11.57 -13.92
CA ALA A 110 25.32 10.84 -13.20
C ALA A 110 25.61 10.73 -11.69
N LEU A 111 24.61 10.27 -10.95
CA LEU A 111 24.74 9.81 -9.57
C LEU A 111 24.77 8.28 -9.55
N ALA A 112 25.66 7.73 -8.73
CA ALA A 112 25.81 6.30 -8.54
C ALA A 112 25.50 5.91 -7.10
N TYR A 113 24.82 4.76 -6.95
CA TYR A 113 24.50 4.12 -5.67
C TYR A 113 25.12 2.72 -5.68
N ASP A 114 26.13 2.50 -4.83
CA ASP A 114 26.86 1.24 -4.77
C ASP A 114 26.26 0.32 -3.71
N PHE A 115 25.78 -0.84 -4.13
CA PHE A 115 25.18 -1.85 -3.27
C PHE A 115 26.06 -3.09 -3.14
N GLU A 116 25.99 -3.74 -1.99
CA GLU A 116 26.52 -5.07 -1.77
C GLU A 116 25.49 -5.93 -1.03
N ILE A 117 25.10 -7.06 -1.61
CA ILE A 117 24.19 -8.05 -0.99
C ILE A 117 24.96 -8.87 0.04
N LEU A 118 24.29 -9.23 1.16
CA LEU A 118 24.84 -10.11 2.19
C LEU A 118 25.36 -11.43 1.58
N PRO A 119 26.53 -11.92 2.01
CA PRO A 119 27.08 -13.17 1.49
C PRO A 119 26.17 -14.37 1.76
N GLU A 120 25.41 -14.36 2.86
CA GLU A 120 24.47 -15.39 3.29
C GLU A 120 23.19 -15.43 2.45
N ALA A 121 22.82 -14.34 1.76
CA ALA A 121 21.56 -14.26 1.01
C ALA A 121 21.53 -15.26 -0.14
N MET A 122 20.59 -16.21 -0.07
CA MET A 122 20.46 -17.34 -0.97
C MET A 122 19.00 -17.56 -1.38
N TRP A 123 18.80 -18.14 -2.54
CA TRP A 123 17.52 -18.67 -2.99
C TRP A 123 17.26 -20.08 -2.43
N ASP A 124 16.01 -20.55 -2.54
CA ASP A 124 15.60 -21.89 -2.06
C ASP A 124 16.31 -23.05 -2.79
N ASN A 125 16.81 -22.81 -4.00
CA ASN A 125 17.61 -23.80 -4.75
C ASN A 125 19.10 -23.82 -4.36
N GLY A 126 19.51 -23.00 -3.38
CA GLY A 126 20.89 -22.89 -2.92
C GLY A 126 21.79 -21.99 -3.77
N THR A 127 21.26 -21.31 -4.80
CA THR A 127 22.03 -20.31 -5.53
C THR A 127 22.03 -18.96 -4.82
N PRO A 128 23.08 -18.12 -4.96
CA PRO A 128 23.14 -16.82 -4.30
C PRO A 128 22.15 -15.82 -4.90
N VAL A 129 21.57 -14.97 -4.05
CA VAL A 129 20.90 -13.73 -4.50
C VAL A 129 21.96 -12.74 -4.95
N THR A 130 21.79 -12.17 -6.13
CA THR A 130 22.81 -11.30 -6.79
C THR A 130 22.20 -10.04 -7.40
N GLY A 131 23.06 -9.11 -7.85
CA GLY A 131 22.65 -7.95 -8.63
C GLY A 131 21.96 -8.30 -9.96
N ASN A 132 22.22 -9.51 -10.53
CA ASN A 132 21.53 -9.96 -11.74
C ASN A 132 20.03 -10.21 -11.48
N ASP A 133 19.65 -10.69 -10.29
CA ASP A 133 18.26 -10.85 -9.91
C ASP A 133 17.57 -9.47 -9.76
N LEU A 134 18.30 -8.45 -9.32
CA LEU A 134 17.80 -7.08 -9.30
C LEU A 134 17.61 -6.54 -10.73
N VAL A 135 18.56 -6.73 -11.61
CA VAL A 135 18.42 -6.36 -13.05
C VAL A 135 17.22 -7.04 -13.67
N PHE A 136 17.04 -8.35 -13.43
CA PHE A 136 15.87 -9.09 -13.87
C PHE A 136 14.58 -8.47 -13.30
N THR A 137 14.54 -8.21 -12.00
CA THR A 137 13.41 -7.58 -11.32
C THR A 137 13.00 -6.25 -11.96
N PHE A 138 13.99 -5.40 -12.28
CA PHE A 138 13.72 -4.12 -12.95
C PHE A 138 13.28 -4.30 -14.41
N LYS A 139 13.78 -5.32 -15.13
CA LYS A 139 13.25 -5.66 -16.45
C LYS A 139 11.76 -6.06 -16.38
N VAL A 140 11.36 -6.83 -15.37
CA VAL A 140 9.94 -7.17 -15.14
C VAL A 140 9.11 -5.92 -14.86
N GLN A 141 9.60 -5.03 -13.99
CA GLN A 141 8.89 -3.79 -13.64
C GLN A 141 8.75 -2.82 -14.82
N LEU A 142 9.67 -2.87 -15.76
CA LEU A 142 9.70 -2.03 -16.97
C LEU A 142 9.05 -2.70 -18.18
N ASP A 143 8.55 -3.93 -18.05
CA ASP A 143 7.84 -4.60 -19.15
C ASP A 143 6.59 -3.81 -19.55
N PRO A 144 6.56 -3.22 -20.76
CA PRO A 144 5.46 -2.36 -21.20
C PRO A 144 4.14 -3.11 -21.43
N LEU A 145 4.17 -4.45 -21.45
CA LEU A 145 3.01 -5.30 -21.65
C LEU A 145 2.36 -5.75 -20.33
N LEU A 146 3.06 -5.61 -19.20
CA LEU A 146 2.48 -5.88 -17.88
C LEU A 146 1.69 -4.68 -17.36
N PRO A 147 0.60 -4.89 -16.60
CA PRO A 147 -0.25 -3.81 -16.07
C PRO A 147 0.37 -3.13 -14.83
N LEU A 148 1.64 -2.67 -14.94
CA LEU A 148 2.44 -2.14 -13.81
C LEU A 148 2.55 -0.60 -13.86
N HIS A 149 1.46 0.08 -14.12
CA HIS A 149 1.42 1.49 -14.53
C HIS A 149 1.97 2.53 -13.53
N ASN A 150 2.17 2.21 -12.25
CA ASN A 150 2.45 3.21 -11.22
C ASN A 150 3.93 3.33 -10.84
N PHE A 151 4.82 2.54 -11.44
CA PHE A 151 6.22 2.47 -11.03
C PHE A 151 7.16 3.38 -11.84
N SER A 152 6.84 3.64 -13.10
CA SER A 152 7.70 4.38 -14.03
C SER A 152 8.13 5.77 -13.53
N GLY A 153 7.24 6.50 -12.84
CA GLY A 153 7.54 7.82 -12.31
C GLY A 153 8.58 7.85 -11.17
N TYR A 154 8.83 6.71 -10.50
CA TYR A 154 9.82 6.60 -9.42
C TYR A 154 11.22 6.22 -9.94
N ILE A 155 11.31 5.70 -11.17
CA ILE A 155 12.54 5.28 -11.81
C ILE A 155 12.82 6.02 -13.13
N GLU A 156 12.13 7.14 -13.37
CA GLU A 156 12.26 7.95 -14.58
C GLU A 156 13.71 8.35 -14.87
N ASP A 157 14.51 8.61 -13.83
CA ASP A 157 15.90 9.00 -13.92
C ASP A 157 16.90 7.84 -13.81
N LEU A 158 16.44 6.60 -13.71
CA LEU A 158 17.30 5.42 -13.77
C LEU A 158 17.96 5.31 -15.15
N GLN A 159 19.30 5.16 -15.18
CA GLN A 159 20.06 4.99 -16.42
C GLN A 159 20.46 3.55 -16.68
N ASN A 160 20.96 2.88 -15.65
CA ASN A 160 21.41 1.49 -15.75
C ASN A 160 21.68 0.89 -14.36
N ILE A 161 21.83 -0.42 -14.33
CA ILE A 161 22.33 -1.22 -13.21
C ILE A 161 23.48 -2.07 -13.73
N GLU A 162 24.69 -1.86 -13.20
CA GLU A 162 25.87 -2.63 -13.56
C GLU A 162 26.28 -3.56 -12.43
N VAL A 163 26.37 -4.85 -12.75
CA VAL A 163 26.77 -5.89 -11.81
C VAL A 163 28.25 -6.18 -11.98
N ASP A 164 28.98 -6.23 -10.86
CA ASP A 164 30.40 -6.59 -10.86
C ASP A 164 30.58 -8.05 -11.33
N PRO A 165 31.25 -8.29 -12.48
CA PRO A 165 31.42 -9.63 -13.01
C PRO A 165 32.29 -10.54 -12.13
N ALA A 166 33.17 -9.96 -11.31
CA ALA A 166 34.03 -10.71 -10.38
C ALA A 166 33.30 -11.04 -9.07
N ASN A 167 32.31 -10.22 -8.68
CA ASN A 167 31.47 -10.46 -7.50
C ASN A 167 30.04 -10.02 -7.75
N PRO A 168 29.16 -10.88 -8.28
CA PRO A 168 27.79 -10.52 -8.64
C PRO A 168 26.91 -10.04 -7.46
N LYS A 169 27.38 -10.16 -6.21
CA LYS A 169 26.72 -9.54 -5.06
C LYS A 169 26.96 -8.03 -4.95
N LYS A 170 27.93 -7.49 -5.72
CA LYS A 170 28.20 -6.05 -5.82
C LYS A 170 27.62 -5.52 -7.13
N PHE A 171 26.98 -4.37 -7.05
CA PHE A 171 26.45 -3.70 -8.23
C PHE A 171 26.28 -2.21 -7.97
N THR A 172 26.28 -1.43 -9.06
CA THR A 172 26.10 0.01 -9.04
C THR A 172 24.85 0.38 -9.82
N VAL A 173 24.00 1.22 -9.25
CA VAL A 173 22.82 1.77 -9.89
C VAL A 173 23.07 3.22 -10.25
N TYR A 174 22.84 3.60 -11.51
CA TYR A 174 23.10 4.94 -12.03
C TYR A 174 21.80 5.69 -12.28
N PHE A 175 21.72 6.93 -11.74
CA PHE A 175 20.62 7.87 -11.98
C PHE A 175 21.13 9.12 -12.68
N ARG A 176 20.36 9.66 -13.64
CA ARG A 176 20.72 10.89 -14.36
C ARG A 176 20.87 12.09 -13.45
N LYS A 177 20.05 12.21 -12.43
CA LYS A 177 20.05 13.30 -11.45
C LYS A 177 19.60 12.82 -10.08
N TYR A 178 19.73 13.68 -9.08
CA TYR A 178 19.24 13.40 -7.74
C TYR A 178 17.70 13.27 -7.73
N TYR A 179 17.23 12.25 -7.05
CA TYR A 179 15.82 12.02 -6.77
C TYR A 179 15.65 11.61 -5.30
N ILE A 180 14.76 12.31 -4.58
CA ILE A 180 14.59 12.15 -3.13
C ILE A 180 14.23 10.73 -2.68
N LEU A 181 13.56 9.95 -3.53
CA LEU A 181 13.14 8.58 -3.23
C LEU A 181 13.93 7.51 -4.00
N ALA A 182 15.05 7.87 -4.64
CA ALA A 182 15.84 6.91 -5.43
C ALA A 182 16.23 5.68 -4.60
N VAL A 183 16.80 5.90 -3.41
CA VAL A 183 17.27 4.83 -2.52
C VAL A 183 16.11 4.02 -1.96
N GLU A 184 15.03 4.67 -1.50
CA GLU A 184 13.83 3.99 -1.03
C GLU A 184 13.21 3.12 -2.12
N THR A 185 13.11 3.63 -3.35
CA THR A 185 12.55 2.89 -4.48
C THR A 185 13.37 1.64 -4.81
N LEU A 186 14.70 1.78 -4.85
CA LEU A 186 15.61 0.66 -5.08
C LEU A 186 15.55 -0.37 -3.95
N CYS A 187 15.53 0.12 -2.70
CA CYS A 187 15.57 -0.72 -1.52
C CYS A 187 14.27 -1.48 -1.27
N GLN A 188 13.12 -0.94 -1.66
CA GLN A 188 11.82 -1.54 -1.37
C GLN A 188 11.23 -2.37 -2.53
N ALA A 189 11.99 -2.59 -3.61
CA ALA A 189 11.59 -3.47 -4.70
C ALA A 189 11.74 -4.96 -4.28
N PRO A 190 10.64 -5.76 -4.27
CA PRO A 190 10.72 -7.19 -4.01
C PRO A 190 11.54 -7.90 -5.08
N ILE A 191 12.65 -8.55 -4.70
CA ILE A 191 13.56 -9.19 -5.65
C ILE A 191 13.00 -10.53 -6.09
N LEU A 192 12.99 -10.78 -7.41
CA LEU A 192 12.51 -12.00 -8.03
C LEU A 192 13.66 -12.91 -8.45
N PRO A 193 13.59 -14.25 -8.19
CA PRO A 193 14.56 -15.21 -8.70
C PRO A 193 14.34 -15.47 -10.20
N ALA A 194 15.28 -15.01 -11.02
CA ALA A 194 15.20 -15.18 -12.48
C ALA A 194 15.05 -16.65 -12.88
N TYR A 195 15.76 -17.57 -12.20
CA TYR A 195 15.69 -19.01 -12.49
C TYR A 195 14.27 -19.60 -12.37
N ASN A 196 13.40 -19.02 -11.53
CA ASN A 196 12.02 -19.48 -11.34
C ASN A 196 11.04 -18.76 -12.27
N TYR A 197 11.16 -17.43 -12.39
CA TYR A 197 10.19 -16.61 -13.12
C TYR A 197 10.51 -16.44 -14.61
N ASP A 198 11.74 -16.75 -15.03
CA ASP A 198 12.19 -16.78 -16.43
C ASP A 198 13.12 -17.99 -16.71
N PRO A 199 12.64 -19.24 -16.52
CA PRO A 199 13.48 -20.43 -16.68
C PRO A 199 13.97 -20.64 -18.12
N GLN A 200 13.37 -19.95 -19.08
CA GLN A 200 13.74 -19.99 -20.50
C GLN A 200 14.70 -18.86 -20.90
N ASN A 201 15.08 -17.97 -19.96
CA ASN A 201 15.92 -16.81 -20.19
C ASN A 201 15.40 -15.88 -21.29
N LEU A 202 14.08 -15.68 -21.37
CA LEU A 202 13.41 -14.88 -22.40
C LEU A 202 13.83 -13.40 -22.34
N LEU A 203 14.07 -12.88 -21.13
CA LEU A 203 14.53 -11.50 -20.90
C LEU A 203 16.06 -11.33 -20.91
N ALA A 204 16.84 -12.43 -21.04
CA ALA A 204 18.31 -12.37 -20.93
C ALA A 204 18.93 -11.39 -21.93
N ASN A 205 18.51 -11.46 -23.21
CA ASN A 205 19.05 -10.67 -24.31
C ASN A 205 18.34 -9.31 -24.51
N ILE A 206 17.46 -8.90 -23.62
CA ILE A 206 16.83 -7.57 -23.64
C ILE A 206 17.63 -6.68 -22.69
N PRO A 207 18.37 -5.66 -23.18
CA PRO A 207 19.08 -4.74 -22.30
C PRO A 207 18.10 -3.95 -21.42
N LEU A 208 18.46 -3.72 -20.15
CA LEU A 208 17.69 -2.86 -19.26
C LEU A 208 17.51 -1.45 -19.83
N THR A 209 18.56 -0.93 -20.46
CA THR A 209 18.58 0.39 -21.12
C THR A 209 17.55 0.52 -22.24
N ASP A 210 17.23 -0.57 -22.95
CA ASP A 210 16.23 -0.54 -24.01
C ASP A 210 14.79 -0.50 -23.46
N LEU A 211 14.56 -1.10 -22.29
CA LEU A 211 13.29 -1.00 -21.57
C LEU A 211 13.10 0.39 -20.91
N LEU A 212 14.19 1.06 -20.53
CA LEU A 212 14.19 2.43 -20.01
C LEU A 212 13.97 3.49 -21.10
N ASP A 213 14.31 3.20 -22.35
CA ASP A 213 14.07 4.06 -23.49
C ASP A 213 12.62 3.90 -23.98
N GLN A 214 11.82 4.97 -23.93
CA GLN A 214 10.39 4.91 -24.28
C GLN A 214 10.12 4.46 -25.71
N THR A 215 11.01 4.80 -26.66
CA THR A 215 10.85 4.42 -28.07
C THR A 215 11.16 2.95 -28.25
N LYS A 216 12.30 2.50 -27.78
CA LYS A 216 12.73 1.10 -27.84
C LYS A 216 11.79 0.18 -27.06
N SER A 217 11.32 0.60 -25.90
CA SER A 217 10.35 -0.16 -25.09
C SER A 217 9.05 -0.43 -25.86
N LYS A 218 8.53 0.58 -26.59
CA LYS A 218 7.36 0.40 -27.48
C LYS A 218 7.65 -0.52 -28.65
N GLU A 219 8.83 -0.42 -29.26
CA GLU A 219 9.28 -1.34 -30.33
C GLU A 219 9.38 -2.78 -29.83
N LEU A 220 9.95 -2.98 -28.64
CA LEU A 220 10.02 -4.30 -27.99
C LEU A 220 8.62 -4.87 -27.73
N ALA A 221 7.69 -4.07 -27.20
CA ALA A 221 6.30 -4.48 -26.98
C ALA A 221 5.63 -4.96 -28.28
N THR A 222 5.94 -4.31 -29.41
CA THR A 222 5.34 -4.62 -30.71
C THR A 222 6.00 -5.82 -31.39
N ASN A 223 7.33 -5.93 -31.36
CA ASN A 223 8.09 -6.79 -32.25
C ASN A 223 8.84 -7.95 -31.55
N ASN A 224 9.07 -7.89 -30.22
CA ASN A 224 9.89 -8.88 -29.53
C ASN A 224 9.04 -10.08 -29.06
N ALA A 225 9.23 -11.24 -29.70
CA ALA A 225 8.48 -12.46 -29.37
C ALA A 225 8.81 -13.00 -27.96
N ASN A 226 10.06 -12.85 -27.51
CA ASN A 226 10.47 -13.33 -26.19
C ASN A 226 9.83 -12.50 -25.08
N LEU A 227 9.74 -11.16 -25.24
CA LEU A 227 9.07 -10.29 -24.29
C LEU A 227 7.57 -10.64 -24.18
N LYS A 228 6.89 -10.81 -25.31
CA LYS A 228 5.47 -11.23 -25.32
C LYS A 228 5.26 -12.55 -24.60
N LYS A 229 6.09 -13.53 -24.94
CA LYS A 229 6.02 -14.85 -24.31
C LYS A 229 6.28 -14.77 -22.80
N PHE A 230 7.29 -14.00 -22.38
CA PHE A 230 7.55 -13.78 -20.95
C PHE A 230 6.35 -13.18 -20.24
N THR A 231 5.77 -12.11 -20.80
CA THR A 231 4.59 -11.42 -20.23
C THR A 231 3.40 -12.37 -20.06
N GLU A 232 3.14 -13.23 -21.06
CA GLU A 232 2.08 -14.24 -20.98
C GLU A 232 2.37 -15.30 -19.89
N GLU A 233 3.59 -15.83 -19.85
CA GLU A 233 3.99 -16.84 -18.87
C GLU A 233 4.01 -16.29 -17.44
N PHE A 234 4.48 -15.04 -17.24
CA PHE A 234 4.58 -14.41 -15.93
C PHE A 234 3.21 -14.22 -15.24
N GLN A 235 2.12 -14.14 -16.01
CA GLN A 235 0.76 -14.00 -15.52
C GLN A 235 0.05 -15.34 -15.27
N LEU A 236 0.66 -16.47 -15.55
CA LEU A 236 0.07 -17.79 -15.33
C LEU A 236 -0.19 -18.09 -13.85
N PRO A 237 -1.19 -18.92 -13.52
CA PRO A 237 -1.49 -19.34 -12.15
C PRO A 237 -0.28 -19.83 -11.36
N ARG A 238 0.68 -20.49 -12.02
CA ARG A 238 1.95 -20.94 -11.42
C ARG A 238 2.68 -19.82 -10.68
N TYR A 239 2.66 -18.59 -11.20
CA TYR A 239 3.39 -17.45 -10.63
C TYR A 239 2.49 -16.48 -9.86
N THR A 240 1.20 -16.77 -9.73
CA THR A 240 0.24 -15.87 -9.11
C THR A 240 -0.55 -16.49 -7.98
N THR A 241 -1.06 -17.71 -8.15
CA THR A 241 -2.00 -18.37 -7.23
C THR A 241 -1.60 -19.79 -6.81
N ASP A 242 -0.62 -20.40 -7.49
CA ASP A 242 -0.13 -21.72 -7.12
C ASP A 242 0.99 -21.61 -6.07
N PRO A 243 0.79 -22.14 -4.85
CA PRO A 243 1.80 -22.06 -3.78
C PRO A 243 3.16 -22.62 -4.17
N THR A 244 3.21 -23.59 -5.10
CA THR A 244 4.46 -24.29 -5.49
C THR A 244 5.33 -23.45 -6.41
N GLY A 245 4.76 -22.49 -7.13
CA GLY A 245 5.47 -21.61 -8.05
C GLY A 245 5.83 -20.24 -7.46
N ILE A 246 5.32 -19.89 -6.27
CA ILE A 246 5.63 -18.64 -5.56
C ILE A 246 6.89 -18.85 -4.71
N ILE A 247 8.04 -18.49 -5.27
CA ILE A 247 9.36 -18.71 -4.68
C ILE A 247 10.06 -17.36 -4.46
N GLY A 248 10.59 -17.14 -3.28
CA GLY A 248 11.35 -15.95 -2.90
C GLY A 248 12.43 -16.26 -1.86
N SER A 249 13.25 -15.26 -1.53
CA SER A 249 14.35 -15.41 -0.54
C SER A 249 13.92 -15.21 0.90
N GLY A 250 12.63 -14.85 1.13
CA GLY A 250 12.08 -14.58 2.47
C GLY A 250 11.96 -15.81 3.37
N PRO A 251 11.67 -15.60 4.65
CA PRO A 251 11.63 -16.66 5.66
C PRO A 251 10.45 -17.63 5.50
N TYR A 252 9.42 -17.25 4.77
CA TYR A 252 8.21 -18.05 4.64
C TYR A 252 8.00 -18.50 3.19
N ARG A 253 7.32 -19.62 3.03
CA ARG A 253 6.80 -20.11 1.75
C ARG A 253 5.29 -20.34 1.86
N PRO A 254 4.50 -20.07 0.82
CA PRO A 254 3.08 -20.39 0.83
C PRO A 254 2.85 -21.90 0.76
N VAL A 255 1.81 -22.36 1.46
CA VAL A 255 1.31 -23.74 1.38
C VAL A 255 -0.16 -23.79 0.99
N ALA A 256 -0.88 -22.67 1.19
CA ALA A 256 -2.24 -22.49 0.69
C ALA A 256 -2.46 -21.02 0.34
N ILE A 257 -3.05 -20.76 -0.81
CA ILE A 257 -3.45 -19.42 -1.27
C ILE A 257 -4.94 -19.50 -1.63
N GLY A 258 -5.77 -18.71 -0.95
CA GLY A 258 -7.22 -18.78 -1.13
C GLY A 258 -7.96 -17.49 -0.78
N ASN A 259 -9.25 -17.48 -1.09
CA ASN A 259 -10.12 -16.32 -0.84
C ASN A 259 -10.47 -16.15 0.64
N GLU A 260 -10.57 -17.23 1.40
CA GLU A 260 -10.93 -17.18 2.82
C GLU A 260 -9.68 -17.04 3.69
N GLN A 261 -8.61 -17.72 3.31
CA GLN A 261 -7.34 -17.65 4.02
C GLN A 261 -6.14 -17.96 3.12
N THR A 262 -5.00 -17.45 3.52
CA THR A 262 -3.69 -17.76 2.96
C THR A 262 -2.76 -18.21 4.08
N VAL A 263 -2.04 -19.30 3.86
CA VAL A 263 -1.17 -19.91 4.87
C VAL A 263 0.27 -19.94 4.37
N LEU A 264 1.15 -19.39 5.19
CA LEU A 264 2.60 -19.42 4.96
C LEU A 264 3.26 -20.20 6.08
N VAL A 265 4.24 -21.05 5.74
CA VAL A 265 5.05 -21.78 6.71
C VAL A 265 6.50 -21.33 6.65
N ARG A 266 7.13 -21.24 7.82
CA ARG A 266 8.53 -20.88 7.94
C ARG A 266 9.42 -21.94 7.31
N LYS A 267 10.43 -21.53 6.57
CA LYS A 267 11.45 -22.42 6.01
C LYS A 267 12.39 -22.93 7.10
N SER A 268 12.72 -24.24 7.10
CA SER A 268 13.60 -24.86 8.09
C SER A 268 15.06 -24.40 7.99
N ASP A 269 15.51 -24.16 6.75
CA ASP A 269 16.90 -23.85 6.42
C ASP A 269 17.04 -22.46 5.80
N TRP A 270 16.28 -21.50 6.32
CA TRP A 270 16.34 -20.16 5.80
C TRP A 270 17.70 -19.50 6.08
N TRP A 271 18.29 -18.92 5.04
CA TRP A 271 19.62 -18.32 5.09
C TRP A 271 19.73 -17.19 6.15
N GLY A 272 18.62 -16.45 6.41
CA GLY A 272 18.58 -15.36 7.37
C GLY A 272 18.92 -15.78 8.81
N ASP A 273 18.71 -17.06 9.17
CA ASP A 273 19.06 -17.60 10.49
C ASP A 273 20.58 -17.58 10.75
N LYS A 274 21.39 -17.45 9.70
CA LYS A 274 22.86 -17.35 9.79
C LYS A 274 23.33 -15.92 10.06
N VAL A 275 22.46 -14.92 9.84
CA VAL A 275 22.79 -13.48 10.02
C VAL A 275 22.43 -13.05 11.45
N LYS A 276 23.42 -12.90 12.31
CA LYS A 276 23.19 -12.62 13.74
C LYS A 276 23.03 -11.14 14.09
N ASN A 277 23.51 -10.25 13.25
CA ASN A 277 23.61 -8.81 13.56
C ASN A 277 22.50 -7.95 12.93
N ASN A 278 21.48 -8.57 12.33
CA ASN A 278 20.34 -7.87 11.77
C ASN A 278 19.03 -8.42 12.37
N PRO A 279 18.44 -7.76 13.37
CA PRO A 279 17.21 -8.22 14.01
C PRO A 279 16.00 -8.24 13.07
N LEU A 280 16.03 -7.45 11.98
CA LEU A 280 14.97 -7.43 10.97
C LEU A 280 14.94 -8.68 10.10
N LEU A 281 15.99 -9.50 10.12
CA LEU A 281 16.03 -10.82 9.49
C LEU A 281 15.57 -11.95 10.43
N ALA A 282 15.11 -11.65 11.65
CA ALA A 282 14.51 -12.69 12.49
C ALA A 282 13.11 -13.07 11.99
N ALA A 283 12.75 -14.35 12.16
CA ALA A 283 11.43 -14.87 11.86
C ALA A 283 11.04 -15.92 12.90
N TYR A 284 10.22 -15.49 13.88
CA TYR A 284 9.90 -16.33 15.03
C TYR A 284 8.69 -17.26 14.81
N PRO A 285 7.53 -16.80 14.27
CA PRO A 285 6.39 -17.70 14.07
C PRO A 285 6.71 -18.81 13.07
N SER A 286 6.34 -20.06 13.40
CA SER A 286 6.50 -21.18 12.48
C SER A 286 5.46 -21.18 11.34
N CYS A 287 4.34 -20.54 11.56
CA CYS A 287 3.23 -20.47 10.60
C CYS A 287 2.51 -19.13 10.71
N LEU A 288 2.19 -18.51 9.56
CA LEU A 288 1.37 -17.33 9.43
C LEU A 288 0.08 -17.68 8.72
N VAL A 289 -1.06 -17.41 9.34
CA VAL A 289 -2.39 -17.67 8.77
C VAL A 289 -3.12 -16.35 8.62
N TYR A 290 -3.29 -15.90 7.39
CA TYR A 290 -4.03 -14.69 7.07
C TYR A 290 -5.48 -15.03 6.77
N LYS A 291 -6.41 -14.58 7.60
CA LYS A 291 -7.84 -14.88 7.52
C LYS A 291 -8.61 -13.66 7.05
N PHE A 292 -9.32 -13.80 5.93
CA PHE A 292 -10.19 -12.74 5.43
C PHE A 292 -11.50 -12.71 6.23
N GLN A 293 -11.76 -11.58 6.86
CA GLN A 293 -13.03 -11.33 7.56
C GLN A 293 -13.35 -9.84 7.62
N LYS A 294 -14.58 -9.46 7.24
CA LYS A 294 -15.06 -8.07 7.32
C LYS A 294 -16.08 -7.86 8.44
N ASP A 295 -16.85 -8.88 8.78
CA ASP A 295 -17.88 -8.77 9.80
C ASP A 295 -17.27 -8.64 11.20
N GLU A 296 -17.53 -7.50 11.84
CA GLU A 296 -16.96 -7.19 13.16
C GLU A 296 -17.51 -8.08 14.28
N GLY A 297 -18.72 -8.61 14.14
CA GLY A 297 -19.30 -9.58 15.10
C GLY A 297 -18.62 -10.94 14.99
N LEU A 298 -18.34 -11.41 13.76
CA LEU A 298 -17.56 -12.63 13.56
C LEU A 298 -16.12 -12.45 14.04
N ILE A 299 -15.51 -11.29 13.82
CA ILE A 299 -14.15 -11.00 14.33
C ILE A 299 -14.13 -11.05 15.86
N GLU A 300 -15.14 -10.49 16.55
CA GLU A 300 -15.27 -10.60 18.00
C GLU A 300 -15.34 -12.05 18.46
N ASN A 301 -16.18 -12.87 17.81
CA ASN A 301 -16.27 -14.30 18.13
C ASN A 301 -14.93 -15.01 17.93
N MET A 302 -14.21 -14.73 16.84
CA MET A 302 -12.90 -15.30 16.58
C MET A 302 -11.83 -14.86 17.60
N LEU A 303 -11.93 -13.63 18.12
CA LEU A 303 -11.09 -13.18 19.25
C LEU A 303 -11.42 -13.94 20.53
N ARG A 304 -12.73 -14.14 20.83
CA ARG A 304 -13.16 -14.90 22.02
C ARG A 304 -12.77 -16.37 21.98
N THR A 305 -12.78 -16.96 20.78
CA THR A 305 -12.35 -18.36 20.60
C THR A 305 -10.85 -18.52 20.44
N GLY A 306 -10.09 -17.44 20.28
CA GLY A 306 -8.63 -17.46 20.05
C GLY A 306 -8.24 -17.85 18.63
N ASP A 307 -9.17 -17.72 17.68
CA ASP A 307 -8.92 -17.98 16.26
C ASP A 307 -8.25 -16.81 15.53
N LEU A 308 -8.06 -15.67 16.23
CA LEU A 308 -7.30 -14.52 15.78
C LEU A 308 -6.34 -14.05 16.87
N ASP A 309 -5.13 -13.72 16.46
CA ASP A 309 -4.09 -13.13 17.31
C ASP A 309 -3.91 -11.63 17.02
N VAL A 310 -4.10 -11.24 15.75
CA VAL A 310 -3.88 -9.87 15.30
C VAL A 310 -5.10 -9.39 14.52
N VAL A 311 -5.64 -8.26 14.97
CA VAL A 311 -6.72 -7.54 14.28
C VAL A 311 -6.34 -6.07 14.20
N LEU A 312 -6.51 -5.49 13.01
CA LEU A 312 -6.38 -4.06 12.74
C LEU A 312 -7.69 -3.53 12.16
N THR A 313 -7.82 -2.20 12.14
CA THR A 313 -8.90 -1.53 11.36
C THR A 313 -10.33 -1.92 11.75
N MET A 314 -10.58 -2.19 13.04
CA MET A 314 -11.95 -2.22 13.56
C MET A 314 -12.58 -0.80 13.48
N SER A 315 -13.90 -0.70 13.40
CA SER A 315 -14.57 0.59 13.59
C SER A 315 -14.20 1.19 14.97
N PRO A 316 -14.13 2.53 15.08
CA PRO A 316 -13.79 3.17 16.35
C PRO A 316 -14.70 2.74 17.50
N SER A 317 -16.02 2.68 17.26
CA SER A 317 -17.01 2.26 18.27
C SER A 317 -16.80 0.82 18.72
N LYS A 318 -16.61 -0.11 17.77
CA LYS A 318 -16.41 -1.53 18.08
C LYS A 318 -15.09 -1.77 18.80
N PHE A 319 -14.01 -1.09 18.40
CA PHE A 319 -12.73 -1.17 19.10
C PHE A 319 -12.84 -0.75 20.57
N LEU A 320 -13.55 0.37 20.86
CA LEU A 320 -13.75 0.85 22.22
C LEU A 320 -14.66 -0.06 23.04
N GLU A 321 -15.67 -0.65 22.41
CA GLU A 321 -16.52 -1.67 23.02
C GLU A 321 -15.69 -2.89 23.45
N LEU A 322 -14.92 -3.48 22.52
CA LEU A 322 -14.11 -4.65 22.79
C LEU A 322 -13.01 -4.38 23.85
N LYS A 323 -12.44 -3.16 23.85
CA LYS A 323 -11.45 -2.73 24.85
C LYS A 323 -12.00 -2.71 26.28
N LYS A 324 -13.31 -2.47 26.45
CA LYS A 324 -13.98 -2.47 27.75
C LYS A 324 -14.39 -3.88 28.22
N ASP A 325 -14.41 -4.85 27.34
CA ASP A 325 -14.73 -6.23 27.68
C ASP A 325 -13.62 -6.85 28.52
N SER A 326 -13.96 -7.35 29.71
CA SER A 326 -12.99 -7.86 30.68
C SER A 326 -12.24 -9.10 30.20
N PHE A 327 -12.90 -10.00 29.46
CA PHE A 327 -12.29 -11.19 28.90
C PHE A 327 -11.28 -10.82 27.81
N LEU A 328 -11.66 -9.95 26.87
CA LEU A 328 -10.80 -9.52 25.78
C LEU A 328 -9.63 -8.67 26.31
N ALA A 329 -9.87 -7.75 27.25
CA ALA A 329 -8.81 -6.96 27.89
C ALA A 329 -7.81 -7.80 28.69
N ALA A 330 -8.25 -8.95 29.25
CA ALA A 330 -7.36 -9.89 29.91
C ALA A 330 -6.44 -10.63 28.92
N ASN A 331 -6.90 -10.92 27.70
CA ASN A 331 -6.21 -11.78 26.74
C ASN A 331 -5.54 -11.01 25.58
N TYR A 332 -5.92 -9.76 25.33
CA TYR A 332 -5.45 -8.93 24.22
C TYR A 332 -4.94 -7.57 24.69
N ASN A 333 -3.97 -7.02 23.98
CA ASN A 333 -3.53 -5.64 24.08
C ASN A 333 -4.33 -4.80 23.06
N PHE A 334 -4.74 -3.59 23.46
CA PHE A 334 -5.45 -2.63 22.65
C PHE A 334 -4.61 -1.36 22.55
N GLU A 335 -4.10 -1.07 21.35
CA GLU A 335 -3.24 0.08 21.09
C GLU A 335 -3.78 0.93 19.95
N THR A 336 -3.38 2.21 19.92
CA THR A 336 -3.63 3.10 18.79
C THR A 336 -2.34 3.82 18.40
N ARG A 337 -2.10 3.95 17.09
CA ARG A 337 -0.96 4.73 16.55
C ARG A 337 -1.41 5.53 15.35
N LEU A 338 -0.87 6.72 15.16
CA LEU A 338 -1.14 7.52 13.99
C LEU A 338 -0.63 6.79 12.74
N SER A 339 -1.51 6.59 11.78
CA SER A 339 -1.20 5.85 10.55
C SER A 339 -0.57 6.75 9.49
N PHE A 340 0.34 6.20 8.68
CA PHE A 340 0.79 6.83 7.44
C PHE A 340 -0.24 6.63 6.33
N GLN A 341 -1.44 7.16 6.56
CA GLN A 341 -2.51 7.28 5.58
C GLN A 341 -3.38 8.47 5.94
N TYR A 342 -4.16 8.98 4.98
CA TYR A 342 -5.17 9.97 5.24
C TYR A 342 -6.44 9.69 4.44
N ASN A 343 -7.57 10.15 4.94
CA ASN A 343 -8.84 10.13 4.25
C ASN A 343 -9.07 11.48 3.58
N ARG A 344 -9.62 11.44 2.37
CA ARG A 344 -9.80 12.60 1.53
C ARG A 344 -11.14 12.60 0.83
N TRP A 345 -11.60 13.78 0.47
CA TRP A 345 -12.66 13.98 -0.49
C TRP A 345 -12.03 14.58 -1.75
N LEU A 346 -11.73 13.73 -2.73
CA LEU A 346 -11.05 14.09 -3.98
C LEU A 346 -12.05 14.69 -4.95
N PHE A 347 -11.66 15.76 -5.65
CA PHE A 347 -12.42 16.40 -6.71
C PHE A 347 -11.79 16.14 -8.09
N ASN A 348 -12.62 15.90 -9.11
CA ASN A 348 -12.19 16.00 -10.49
C ASN A 348 -12.29 17.46 -10.92
N VAL A 349 -11.18 18.20 -10.81
CA VAL A 349 -11.16 19.64 -11.11
C VAL A 349 -11.37 19.98 -12.59
N ARG A 350 -11.37 18.97 -13.47
CA ARG A 350 -11.72 19.12 -14.90
C ARG A 350 -13.23 19.16 -15.13
N ASN A 351 -14.02 18.74 -14.14
CA ASN A 351 -15.47 18.84 -14.20
C ASN A 351 -15.90 20.32 -14.11
N PRO A 352 -16.71 20.85 -15.05
CA PRO A 352 -17.12 22.26 -15.05
C PRO A 352 -17.77 22.76 -13.77
N LYS A 353 -18.45 21.88 -13.00
CA LYS A 353 -19.05 22.21 -11.69
C LYS A 353 -17.99 22.43 -10.63
N LEU A 354 -16.83 21.78 -10.73
CA LEU A 354 -15.75 21.77 -9.75
C LEU A 354 -14.49 22.53 -10.20
N ALA A 355 -14.49 23.11 -11.40
CA ALA A 355 -13.35 23.83 -11.96
C ALA A 355 -12.99 25.09 -11.17
N ASP A 356 -14.01 25.83 -10.69
CA ASP A 356 -13.81 27.05 -9.90
C ASP A 356 -13.34 26.69 -8.46
N VAL A 357 -12.22 27.29 -8.06
CA VAL A 357 -11.65 27.08 -6.73
C VAL A 357 -12.60 27.49 -5.60
N LYS A 358 -13.43 28.52 -5.81
CA LYS A 358 -14.40 28.97 -4.80
C LYS A 358 -15.47 27.92 -4.50
N VAL A 359 -15.89 27.15 -5.50
CA VAL A 359 -16.79 26.01 -5.31
C VAL A 359 -16.11 24.96 -4.44
N ARG A 360 -14.84 24.63 -4.71
CA ARG A 360 -14.10 23.65 -3.91
C ARG A 360 -13.82 24.14 -2.48
N GLN A 361 -13.56 25.44 -2.31
CA GLN A 361 -13.45 26.06 -0.98
C GLN A 361 -14.79 26.05 -0.24
N ALA A 362 -15.91 26.29 -0.92
CA ALA A 362 -17.25 26.15 -0.34
C ALA A 362 -17.47 24.71 0.16
N LEU A 363 -17.08 23.69 -0.65
CA LEU A 363 -17.14 22.30 -0.24
C LEU A 363 -16.24 21.97 0.97
N ALA A 364 -15.10 22.66 1.13
CA ALA A 364 -14.26 22.50 2.32
C ALA A 364 -14.92 23.07 3.58
N HIS A 365 -15.71 24.16 3.47
CA HIS A 365 -16.43 24.77 4.59
C HIS A 365 -17.71 24.05 5.02
N ILE A 366 -18.19 23.06 4.25
CA ILE A 366 -19.35 22.26 4.66
C ILE A 366 -18.98 20.99 5.44
N VAL A 367 -17.70 20.67 5.59
CA VAL A 367 -17.26 19.50 6.36
C VAL A 367 -17.34 19.80 7.86
N ASP A 368 -18.21 19.10 8.56
CA ASP A 368 -18.31 19.15 10.02
C ASP A 368 -17.21 18.29 10.65
N TYR A 369 -16.07 18.90 10.92
CA TYR A 369 -14.92 18.22 11.49
C TYR A 369 -15.12 17.81 12.95
N ASP A 370 -15.96 18.51 13.71
CA ASP A 370 -16.26 18.13 15.09
C ASP A 370 -17.07 16.84 15.13
N TYR A 371 -18.09 16.74 14.28
CA TYR A 371 -18.84 15.49 14.10
C TYR A 371 -17.92 14.35 13.61
N LEU A 372 -17.11 14.63 12.57
CA LEU A 372 -16.23 13.63 11.96
C LEU A 372 -15.20 13.08 12.97
N LEU A 373 -14.52 13.95 13.71
CA LEU A 373 -13.43 13.54 14.61
C LEU A 373 -13.95 13.01 15.94
N ASN A 374 -14.95 13.64 16.53
CA ASN A 374 -15.42 13.30 17.88
C ASN A 374 -16.50 12.22 17.87
N THR A 375 -17.38 12.21 16.86
CA THR A 375 -18.46 11.21 16.77
C THR A 375 -18.05 10.01 15.91
N VAL A 376 -17.66 10.25 14.65
CA VAL A 376 -17.34 9.14 13.72
C VAL A 376 -16.02 8.47 14.10
N GLN A 377 -14.97 9.24 14.39
CA GLN A 377 -13.66 8.72 14.75
C GLN A 377 -13.47 8.49 16.26
N GLN A 378 -14.44 8.86 17.11
CA GLN A 378 -14.36 8.70 18.58
C GLN A 378 -13.05 9.28 19.18
N GLY A 379 -12.57 10.43 18.64
CA GLY A 379 -11.29 11.02 19.00
C GLY A 379 -10.05 10.34 18.40
N MET A 380 -10.21 9.27 17.61
CA MET A 380 -9.11 8.52 17.01
C MET A 380 -8.80 8.97 15.57
N GLY A 381 -8.72 10.28 15.36
CA GLY A 381 -8.36 10.91 14.10
C GLY A 381 -7.70 12.27 14.32
N ASN A 382 -6.72 12.60 13.48
CA ASN A 382 -6.05 13.89 13.47
C ASN A 382 -6.48 14.68 12.24
N ARG A 383 -7.09 15.85 12.42
CA ARG A 383 -7.44 16.75 11.32
C ARG A 383 -6.23 17.08 10.47
N LEU A 384 -6.41 17.21 9.16
CA LEU A 384 -5.36 17.57 8.23
C LEU A 384 -5.67 18.89 7.50
N VAL A 385 -4.59 19.58 7.10
CA VAL A 385 -4.64 20.77 6.22
C VAL A 385 -3.93 20.49 4.89
N SER A 386 -3.25 19.35 4.78
CA SER A 386 -2.45 18.98 3.62
C SER A 386 -2.26 17.44 3.57
N PRO A 387 -1.75 16.87 2.47
CA PRO A 387 -1.52 15.43 2.37
C PRO A 387 -0.22 14.98 3.06
N ILE A 388 0.23 15.67 4.09
CA ILE A 388 1.43 15.30 4.86
C ILE A 388 1.01 14.82 6.25
N ASN A 389 1.65 13.73 6.70
CA ASN A 389 1.42 13.21 8.05
C ASN A 389 1.89 14.24 9.10
N PRO A 390 1.08 14.56 10.13
CA PRO A 390 1.43 15.57 11.15
C PRO A 390 2.69 15.27 11.96
N THR A 391 3.21 14.04 11.92
CA THR A 391 4.48 13.68 12.59
C THR A 391 5.72 14.14 11.83
N LYS A 392 5.56 14.55 10.55
CA LYS A 392 6.69 15.00 9.73
C LYS A 392 7.17 16.38 10.17
N PRO A 393 8.48 16.64 10.19
CA PRO A 393 9.05 17.93 10.62
C PRO A 393 8.62 19.11 9.73
N TYR A 394 8.32 18.82 8.46
CA TYR A 394 7.87 19.80 7.47
C TYR A 394 6.35 19.88 7.31
N TYR A 395 5.55 19.33 8.24
CA TYR A 395 4.10 19.55 8.25
C TYR A 395 3.77 21.01 8.54
N ALA A 396 2.91 21.64 7.73
CA ALA A 396 2.56 23.06 7.81
C ALA A 396 1.58 23.33 8.96
N LYS A 397 2.10 23.54 10.16
CA LYS A 397 1.30 23.80 11.39
C LYS A 397 0.63 25.17 11.44
N ASN A 398 1.08 26.09 10.60
CA ASN A 398 0.60 27.49 10.55
C ASN A 398 -0.55 27.69 9.55
N ILE A 399 -0.92 26.69 8.76
CA ILE A 399 -2.09 26.77 7.89
C ILE A 399 -3.35 26.72 8.74
N VAL A 400 -4.22 27.73 8.57
CA VAL A 400 -5.52 27.78 9.25
C VAL A 400 -6.50 26.86 8.53
N PRO A 401 -7.04 25.82 9.20
CA PRO A 401 -7.98 24.90 8.57
C PRO A 401 -9.29 25.58 8.18
N TYR A 402 -9.96 25.10 7.13
CA TYR A 402 -11.31 25.54 6.78
C TYR A 402 -12.29 25.22 7.91
N ASP A 403 -12.93 26.25 8.49
CA ASP A 403 -13.96 26.10 9.51
C ASP A 403 -15.26 25.53 8.93
N TYR A 404 -16.03 24.82 9.73
CA TYR A 404 -17.40 24.43 9.37
C TYR A 404 -18.29 25.67 9.38
N ASN A 405 -18.68 26.16 8.19
CA ASN A 405 -19.38 27.42 8.03
C ASN A 405 -20.26 27.44 6.78
N ILE A 406 -21.51 27.08 6.97
CA ILE A 406 -22.48 27.01 5.88
C ILE A 406 -22.72 28.37 5.21
N GLN A 407 -22.71 29.49 5.99
CA GLN A 407 -22.91 30.81 5.40
C GLN A 407 -21.75 31.19 4.49
N LYS A 408 -20.52 30.94 4.93
CA LYS A 408 -19.32 31.20 4.11
C LYS A 408 -19.30 30.35 2.85
N ALA A 409 -19.78 29.10 2.94
CA ALA A 409 -19.95 28.25 1.75
C ALA A 409 -20.94 28.86 0.75
N LYS A 410 -22.09 29.35 1.20
CA LYS A 410 -23.07 30.06 0.37
C LYS A 410 -22.48 31.33 -0.27
N ASP A 411 -21.73 32.12 0.50
CA ASP A 411 -21.11 33.34 -0.01
C ASP A 411 -20.07 33.06 -1.10
N LEU A 412 -19.27 31.98 -0.95
CA LEU A 412 -18.31 31.53 -1.95
C LEU A 412 -19.01 31.00 -3.21
N LEU A 413 -20.11 30.26 -3.07
CA LEU A 413 -20.91 29.81 -4.21
C LEU A 413 -21.51 30.99 -4.97
N ALA A 414 -22.08 31.96 -4.28
CA ALA A 414 -22.61 33.19 -4.89
C ALA A 414 -21.51 33.98 -5.63
N GLN A 415 -20.30 34.12 -5.04
CA GLN A 415 -19.15 34.72 -5.70
C GLN A 415 -18.68 33.94 -6.93
N ALA A 416 -18.88 32.61 -6.95
CA ALA A 416 -18.60 31.76 -8.09
C ALA A 416 -19.75 31.78 -9.15
N GLY A 417 -20.80 32.58 -8.92
CA GLY A 417 -21.95 32.73 -9.81
C GLY A 417 -22.99 31.62 -9.71
N TRP A 418 -23.02 30.87 -8.61
CA TRP A 418 -24.05 29.87 -8.31
C TRP A 418 -25.13 30.48 -7.44
N THR A 419 -26.38 30.47 -7.91
CA THR A 419 -27.55 31.01 -7.21
C THR A 419 -28.75 30.11 -7.42
N ASP A 420 -29.65 30.03 -6.47
CA ASP A 420 -30.91 29.27 -6.63
C ASP A 420 -31.89 30.11 -7.46
N SER A 421 -31.86 29.93 -8.79
CA SER A 421 -32.62 30.75 -9.71
C SER A 421 -34.07 30.28 -9.89
N ASN A 422 -34.36 29.01 -9.52
CA ASN A 422 -35.67 28.39 -9.67
C ASN A 422 -36.40 28.15 -8.34
N ASN A 423 -35.76 28.50 -7.19
CA ASN A 423 -36.24 28.35 -5.83
C ASN A 423 -36.54 26.88 -5.43
N ASP A 424 -35.75 25.92 -5.92
CA ASP A 424 -35.85 24.52 -5.55
C ASP A 424 -34.94 24.13 -4.34
N GLY A 425 -34.18 25.09 -3.83
CA GLY A 425 -33.25 24.94 -2.72
C GLY A 425 -31.86 24.48 -3.15
N ILE A 426 -31.60 24.30 -4.45
CA ILE A 426 -30.28 23.95 -5.00
C ILE A 426 -29.80 25.08 -5.88
N VAL A 427 -28.57 25.53 -5.64
CA VAL A 427 -27.98 26.59 -6.47
C VAL A 427 -27.67 26.07 -7.87
N ASP A 428 -27.90 26.91 -8.87
CA ASP A 428 -27.66 26.61 -10.27
C ASP A 428 -26.82 27.70 -10.96
N LYS A 429 -26.24 27.35 -12.10
CA LYS A 429 -25.43 28.24 -12.93
C LYS A 429 -25.52 27.82 -14.40
N VAL A 430 -25.49 28.78 -15.32
CA VAL A 430 -25.41 28.48 -16.74
C VAL A 430 -23.99 28.00 -17.08
N LEU A 431 -23.85 26.72 -17.42
CA LEU A 431 -22.61 26.11 -17.88
C LEU A 431 -22.81 25.67 -19.35
N ASN A 432 -21.94 26.15 -20.24
CA ASN A 432 -22.03 25.83 -21.68
C ASN A 432 -23.43 26.09 -22.29
N GLY A 433 -24.10 27.14 -21.85
CA GLY A 433 -25.43 27.52 -22.33
C GLY A 433 -26.60 26.74 -21.69
N VAL A 434 -26.36 25.85 -20.74
CA VAL A 434 -27.38 25.05 -20.06
C VAL A 434 -27.44 25.44 -18.57
N ASN A 435 -28.66 25.77 -18.07
CA ASN A 435 -28.84 25.98 -16.62
C ASN A 435 -28.60 24.66 -15.90
N THR A 436 -27.55 24.59 -15.09
CA THR A 436 -27.04 23.37 -14.47
C THR A 436 -27.11 23.48 -12.96
N PRO A 437 -27.87 22.61 -12.26
CA PRO A 437 -27.87 22.59 -10.81
C PRO A 437 -26.53 22.09 -10.26
N LEU A 438 -26.10 22.61 -9.10
CA LEU A 438 -24.91 22.11 -8.40
C LEU A 438 -25.24 20.78 -7.72
N SER A 439 -25.34 19.75 -8.53
CA SER A 439 -25.49 18.36 -8.10
C SER A 439 -24.20 17.60 -8.39
N ILE A 440 -23.63 16.94 -7.37
CA ILE A 440 -22.31 16.29 -7.41
C ILE A 440 -22.47 14.81 -7.04
N ASP A 441 -22.04 13.94 -7.94
CA ASP A 441 -21.96 12.51 -7.69
C ASP A 441 -20.64 12.19 -6.96
N VAL A 442 -20.74 11.56 -5.80
CA VAL A 442 -19.61 11.22 -4.94
C VAL A 442 -19.46 9.70 -4.85
N LEU A 443 -18.43 9.16 -5.46
CA LEU A 443 -18.09 7.75 -5.37
C LEU A 443 -17.58 7.44 -3.96
N ALA A 444 -18.12 6.41 -3.30
CA ALA A 444 -17.72 6.05 -1.95
C ALA A 444 -17.85 4.55 -1.65
N THR A 445 -16.94 4.00 -0.84
CA THR A 445 -17.01 2.62 -0.35
C THR A 445 -17.91 2.52 0.90
N THR A 446 -19.20 2.69 0.72
CA THR A 446 -20.18 2.74 1.83
C THR A 446 -20.37 1.40 2.56
N SER A 447 -19.79 0.31 2.07
CA SER A 447 -19.68 -0.94 2.84
C SER A 447 -18.79 -0.81 4.09
N ASN A 448 -17.95 0.24 4.16
CA ASN A 448 -17.23 0.62 5.37
C ASN A 448 -18.11 1.57 6.19
N PRO A 449 -18.49 1.23 7.44
CA PRO A 449 -19.40 2.05 8.26
C PRO A 449 -18.90 3.48 8.51
N VAL A 450 -17.58 3.66 8.65
CA VAL A 450 -16.98 4.98 8.83
C VAL A 450 -17.15 5.85 7.57
N THR A 451 -16.88 5.28 6.40
CA THR A 451 -17.07 6.00 5.12
C THR A 451 -18.55 6.33 4.89
N ALA A 452 -19.45 5.42 5.23
CA ALA A 452 -20.90 5.66 5.13
C ALA A 452 -21.36 6.83 6.01
N GLN A 453 -20.88 6.92 7.26
CA GLN A 453 -21.20 8.03 8.16
C GLN A 453 -20.63 9.37 7.65
N ILE A 454 -19.40 9.38 7.14
CA ILE A 454 -18.80 10.58 6.53
C ILE A 454 -19.61 11.03 5.32
N ALA A 455 -19.95 10.12 4.43
CA ALA A 455 -20.74 10.39 3.22
C ALA A 455 -22.12 10.97 3.57
N SER A 456 -22.81 10.39 4.53
CA SER A 456 -24.11 10.88 5.01
C SER A 456 -24.01 12.27 5.64
N SER A 457 -22.95 12.57 6.41
CA SER A 457 -22.71 13.89 6.97
C SER A 457 -22.49 14.93 5.86
N ILE A 458 -21.66 14.61 4.86
CA ILE A 458 -21.41 15.49 3.71
C ILE A 458 -22.70 15.74 2.92
N GLU A 459 -23.51 14.72 2.67
CA GLU A 459 -24.80 14.87 2.00
C GLU A 459 -25.73 15.84 2.74
N GLN A 460 -25.83 15.69 4.06
CA GLN A 460 -26.68 16.53 4.89
C GLN A 460 -26.20 17.99 4.94
N THR A 461 -24.91 18.21 5.17
CA THR A 461 -24.32 19.56 5.27
C THR A 461 -24.29 20.27 3.92
N SER A 462 -24.09 19.55 2.82
CA SER A 462 -24.17 20.08 1.45
C SER A 462 -25.53 20.67 1.15
N ARG A 463 -26.61 19.97 1.51
CA ARG A 463 -27.98 20.43 1.29
C ARG A 463 -28.26 21.77 2.01
N ALA A 464 -27.71 21.95 3.22
CA ALA A 464 -27.82 23.22 3.95
C ALA A 464 -27.13 24.40 3.24
N ALA A 465 -26.12 24.12 2.41
CA ALA A 465 -25.43 25.10 1.58
C ALA A 465 -26.06 25.30 0.19
N GLY A 466 -27.15 24.58 -0.14
CA GLY A 466 -27.77 24.63 -1.47
C GLY A 466 -27.07 23.73 -2.50
N ILE A 467 -26.31 22.72 -2.06
CA ILE A 467 -25.63 21.76 -2.93
C ILE A 467 -26.33 20.40 -2.80
N LYS A 468 -26.60 19.74 -3.93
CA LYS A 468 -27.05 18.35 -3.94
C LYS A 468 -25.85 17.43 -4.07
N VAL A 469 -25.63 16.55 -3.10
CA VAL A 469 -24.66 15.47 -3.17
C VAL A 469 -25.40 14.14 -3.33
N ASN A 470 -25.01 13.34 -4.31
CA ASN A 470 -25.53 11.99 -4.53
C ASN A 470 -24.41 11.00 -4.22
N ILE A 471 -24.61 10.15 -3.22
CA ILE A 471 -23.62 9.11 -2.88
C ILE A 471 -23.79 7.92 -3.81
N VAL A 472 -22.74 7.57 -4.54
CA VAL A 472 -22.67 6.41 -5.44
C VAL A 472 -21.84 5.33 -4.76
N PRO A 473 -22.48 4.27 -4.21
CA PRO A 473 -21.77 3.21 -3.52
C PRO A 473 -21.04 2.28 -4.49
N LEU A 474 -19.74 2.10 -4.29
CA LEU A 474 -18.88 1.23 -5.10
C LEU A 474 -18.02 0.32 -4.22
N GLY A 475 -17.57 -0.80 -4.81
CA GLY A 475 -16.48 -1.58 -4.25
C GLY A 475 -15.13 -0.84 -4.36
N LEU A 476 -14.17 -1.18 -3.50
CA LEU A 476 -12.86 -0.51 -3.49
C LEU A 476 -12.12 -0.64 -4.83
N GLN A 477 -12.21 -1.79 -5.49
CA GLN A 477 -11.59 -2.02 -6.79
C GLN A 477 -12.24 -1.14 -7.86
N GLU A 478 -13.57 -1.17 -7.96
CA GLU A 478 -14.35 -0.40 -8.92
C GLU A 478 -14.15 1.12 -8.75
N LEU A 479 -14.17 1.61 -7.49
CA LEU A 479 -13.83 3.00 -7.18
C LEU A 479 -12.41 3.36 -7.68
N GLY A 480 -11.46 2.45 -7.52
CA GLY A 480 -10.10 2.59 -8.02
C GLY A 480 -10.05 2.71 -9.55
N GLU A 481 -10.82 1.89 -10.27
CA GLU A 481 -10.92 1.87 -11.74
C GLU A 481 -11.60 3.14 -12.26
N GLU A 482 -12.75 3.54 -11.70
CA GLU A 482 -13.49 4.73 -12.08
C GLU A 482 -12.68 6.02 -11.88
N THR A 483 -12.03 6.15 -10.71
CA THR A 483 -11.19 7.32 -10.44
C THR A 483 -9.96 7.36 -11.34
N ARG A 484 -9.34 6.22 -11.65
CA ARG A 484 -8.21 6.13 -12.59
C ARG A 484 -8.64 6.50 -14.02
N ALA A 485 -9.80 6.06 -14.44
CA ALA A 485 -10.33 6.37 -15.76
C ALA A 485 -10.85 7.82 -15.88
N GLY A 486 -10.88 8.57 -14.77
CA GLY A 486 -11.42 9.94 -14.74
C GLY A 486 -12.95 10.01 -14.86
N ARG A 487 -13.66 8.89 -14.67
CA ARG A 487 -15.13 8.80 -14.74
C ARG A 487 -15.76 9.04 -13.38
N PHE A 488 -15.52 10.21 -12.82
CA PHE A 488 -16.08 10.64 -11.53
C PHE A 488 -16.16 12.17 -11.46
N GLU A 489 -17.01 12.69 -10.59
CA GLU A 489 -17.04 14.09 -10.20
C GLU A 489 -16.27 14.30 -8.88
N ALA A 490 -16.62 13.52 -7.86
CA ALA A 490 -15.88 13.51 -6.60
C ALA A 490 -15.80 12.08 -6.02
N ALA A 491 -14.84 11.83 -5.11
CA ALA A 491 -14.68 10.51 -4.52
C ALA A 491 -14.17 10.59 -3.08
N LEU A 492 -14.74 9.74 -2.19
CA LEU A 492 -14.35 9.60 -0.78
C LEU A 492 -13.54 8.30 -0.58
N TYR A 493 -12.26 8.41 -0.28
CA TYR A 493 -11.41 7.25 0.02
C TYR A 493 -10.11 7.65 0.72
N GLY A 494 -9.43 6.63 1.28
CA GLY A 494 -8.14 6.79 1.93
C GLY A 494 -6.97 6.63 0.97
N LEU A 495 -5.89 7.38 1.20
CA LEU A 495 -4.61 7.27 0.50
C LEU A 495 -3.49 6.95 1.49
N GLY A 496 -2.66 5.93 1.15
CA GLY A 496 -1.45 5.61 1.90
C GLY A 496 -0.33 6.61 1.65
N GLN A 497 0.49 6.81 2.66
CA GLN A 497 1.69 7.66 2.60
C GLN A 497 2.94 6.81 2.89
N PHE A 498 4.08 7.25 2.38
CA PHE A 498 5.36 6.65 2.78
C PHE A 498 5.83 7.26 4.11
N PRO A 499 6.44 6.45 5.00
CA PRO A 499 7.09 6.97 6.21
C PRO A 499 8.25 7.92 5.90
N GLY A 500 8.98 7.69 4.80
CA GLY A 500 10.06 8.55 4.29
C GLY A 500 9.58 9.90 3.75
N LEU A 501 10.28 10.48 2.80
CA LEU A 501 9.92 11.75 2.19
C LEU A 501 8.65 11.64 1.33
N ASN A 502 7.93 12.74 1.17
CA ASN A 502 6.74 12.79 0.33
C ASN A 502 7.11 13.21 -1.10
N ASP A 503 6.59 12.51 -2.10
CA ASP A 503 6.67 12.91 -3.50
C ASP A 503 5.29 13.35 -4.00
N PHE A 504 5.08 14.65 -4.15
CA PHE A 504 3.82 15.22 -4.62
C PHE A 504 3.62 15.09 -6.13
N TYR A 505 4.69 14.79 -6.88
CA TYR A 505 4.66 14.71 -8.33
C TYR A 505 3.64 13.69 -8.83
N GLN A 506 3.58 12.51 -8.19
CA GLN A 506 2.72 11.43 -8.66
C GLN A 506 1.23 11.77 -8.55
N ASN A 507 0.82 12.53 -7.52
CA ASN A 507 -0.59 12.80 -7.25
C ASN A 507 -1.07 14.15 -7.77
N TYR A 508 -0.17 15.11 -8.07
CA TYR A 508 -0.58 16.49 -8.35
C TYR A 508 0.12 17.13 -9.54
N HIS A 509 1.23 16.57 -10.05
CA HIS A 509 1.92 17.14 -11.22
C HIS A 509 1.12 16.88 -12.51
N SER A 510 1.14 17.86 -13.45
CA SER A 510 0.37 17.77 -14.70
C SER A 510 0.82 16.62 -15.62
N LYS A 511 2.10 16.21 -15.59
CA LYS A 511 2.60 15.05 -16.34
C LYS A 511 2.14 13.70 -15.76
N SER A 512 1.64 13.69 -14.52
CA SER A 512 1.15 12.48 -13.85
C SER A 512 -0.37 12.32 -13.95
N LEU A 513 -1.01 12.99 -14.90
CA LEU A 513 -2.46 12.90 -15.10
C LEU A 513 -2.89 11.46 -15.40
N SER A 514 -3.94 11.03 -14.70
CA SER A 514 -4.60 9.74 -14.93
C SER A 514 -5.23 9.70 -16.33
N PRO A 515 -5.23 8.55 -17.05
CA PRO A 515 -4.89 7.20 -16.56
C PRO A 515 -3.39 6.83 -16.60
N ALA A 516 -2.53 7.66 -17.22
CA ALA A 516 -1.11 7.35 -17.36
C ALA A 516 -0.33 7.50 -16.03
N GLY A 517 -0.81 8.33 -15.09
CA GLY A 517 -0.25 8.54 -13.76
C GLY A 517 -1.31 8.49 -12.66
N ASP A 518 -0.99 8.96 -11.47
CA ASP A 518 -1.85 8.90 -10.28
C ASP A 518 -2.51 10.25 -9.90
N ASN A 519 -2.32 11.29 -10.71
CA ASN A 519 -3.05 12.56 -10.55
C ASN A 519 -4.49 12.38 -11.09
N ARG A 520 -5.32 11.74 -10.28
CA ARG A 520 -6.71 11.38 -10.65
C ARG A 520 -7.63 12.58 -10.68
N GLY A 521 -7.43 13.52 -9.75
CA GLY A 521 -8.20 14.77 -9.65
C GLY A 521 -8.02 15.71 -10.84
N GLY A 522 -6.95 15.54 -11.62
CA GLY A 522 -6.67 16.37 -12.77
C GLY A 522 -6.16 17.77 -12.41
N PHE A 523 -5.64 17.95 -11.19
CA PHE A 523 -5.02 19.20 -10.79
C PHE A 523 -3.82 19.51 -11.70
N ALA A 524 -3.74 20.73 -12.21
CA ALA A 524 -2.65 21.20 -13.06
C ALA A 524 -2.35 22.66 -12.77
N SER A 525 -1.12 22.93 -12.37
CA SER A 525 -0.61 24.28 -12.11
C SER A 525 0.86 24.33 -12.47
N PRO A 526 1.29 25.17 -13.46
CA PRO A 526 2.69 25.28 -13.82
C PRO A 526 3.61 25.65 -12.66
N GLU A 527 3.11 26.45 -11.70
CA GLU A 527 3.84 26.81 -10.50
C GLU A 527 4.01 25.62 -9.56
N PHE A 528 2.96 24.82 -9.36
CA PHE A 528 3.01 23.62 -8.55
C PHE A 528 3.87 22.52 -9.19
N ASP A 529 3.82 22.39 -10.52
CA ASP A 529 4.65 21.48 -11.29
C ASP A 529 6.14 21.77 -11.04
N ARG A 530 6.56 23.04 -11.19
CA ARG A 530 7.93 23.47 -10.89
C ARG A 530 8.31 23.20 -9.44
N LEU A 531 7.42 23.49 -8.51
CA LEU A 531 7.66 23.27 -7.07
C LEU A 531 7.88 21.79 -6.74
N THR A 532 7.10 20.88 -7.33
CA THR A 532 7.27 19.45 -7.14
C THR A 532 8.54 18.91 -7.78
N GLU A 533 8.93 19.44 -8.95
CA GLU A 533 10.20 19.11 -9.60
C GLU A 533 11.41 19.55 -8.74
N GLU A 534 11.36 20.76 -8.14
CA GLU A 534 12.37 21.24 -7.22
C GLU A 534 12.47 20.38 -5.94
N ILE A 535 11.34 20.02 -5.34
CA ILE A 535 11.29 19.11 -4.17
C ILE A 535 12.01 17.80 -4.50
N ARG A 536 11.67 17.19 -5.64
CA ARG A 536 12.27 15.90 -6.07
C ARG A 536 13.78 15.96 -6.24
N GLY A 537 14.28 17.10 -6.75
CA GLY A 537 15.69 17.32 -7.08
C GLY A 537 16.53 17.92 -5.95
N THR A 538 15.96 18.26 -4.80
CA THR A 538 16.66 18.98 -3.73
C THR A 538 17.20 18.03 -2.66
N SER A 539 18.53 17.95 -2.54
CA SER A 539 19.22 17.17 -1.49
C SER A 539 19.35 17.95 -0.17
N ASP A 540 19.35 19.29 -0.22
CA ASP A 540 19.36 20.15 0.96
C ASP A 540 18.03 20.05 1.72
N GLU A 541 18.09 19.58 2.96
CA GLU A 541 16.91 19.33 3.78
C GLU A 541 16.18 20.63 4.15
N ALA A 542 16.91 21.69 4.52
CA ALA A 542 16.30 22.95 4.93
C ALA A 542 15.53 23.58 3.76
N LYS A 543 16.16 23.66 2.59
CA LYS A 543 15.52 24.14 1.37
C LYS A 543 14.33 23.27 0.97
N ARG A 544 14.46 21.96 1.05
CA ARG A 544 13.37 21.03 0.74
C ARG A 544 12.17 21.21 1.69
N ASN A 545 12.43 21.43 2.98
CA ASN A 545 11.37 21.66 3.96
C ASN A 545 10.62 22.98 3.66
N GLU A 546 11.31 24.04 3.24
CA GLU A 546 10.67 25.28 2.78
C GLU A 546 9.76 25.04 1.55
N LEU A 547 10.24 24.28 0.57
CA LEU A 547 9.46 23.91 -0.62
C LEU A 547 8.21 23.09 -0.24
N TYR A 548 8.34 22.16 0.73
CA TYR A 548 7.19 21.43 1.25
C TYR A 548 6.14 22.33 1.90
N LEU A 549 6.55 23.36 2.64
CA LEU A 549 5.61 24.32 3.24
C LEU A 549 4.86 25.11 2.17
N GLN A 550 5.55 25.56 1.11
CA GLN A 550 4.94 26.23 -0.03
C GLN A 550 3.95 25.33 -0.76
N ALA A 551 4.32 24.06 -1.01
CA ALA A 551 3.43 23.10 -1.67
C ALA A 551 2.16 22.82 -0.86
N GLN A 552 2.27 22.69 0.46
CA GLN A 552 1.11 22.50 1.35
C GLN A 552 0.18 23.72 1.34
N GLN A 553 0.73 24.94 1.40
CA GLN A 553 -0.04 26.16 1.31
C GLN A 553 -0.83 26.23 0.00
N MET A 554 -0.17 25.93 -1.11
CA MET A 554 -0.79 25.94 -2.43
C MET A 554 -1.92 24.92 -2.58
N LEU A 555 -1.70 23.67 -2.10
CA LEU A 555 -2.73 22.63 -2.11
C LEU A 555 -3.92 23.01 -1.23
N HIS A 556 -3.65 23.64 -0.07
CA HIS A 556 -4.70 24.15 0.81
C HIS A 556 -5.54 25.24 0.14
N GLU A 557 -4.92 26.21 -0.53
CA GLU A 557 -5.62 27.30 -1.21
C GLU A 557 -6.38 26.85 -2.46
N GLN A 558 -5.82 25.93 -3.24
CA GLN A 558 -6.40 25.44 -4.50
C GLN A 558 -7.45 24.33 -4.31
N VAL A 559 -7.47 23.69 -3.15
CA VAL A 559 -8.42 22.62 -2.78
C VAL A 559 -8.67 21.61 -3.90
N PRO A 560 -7.63 20.93 -4.43
CA PRO A 560 -7.88 19.83 -5.38
C PRO A 560 -8.59 18.66 -4.70
N GLU A 561 -8.51 18.60 -3.39
CA GLU A 561 -9.21 17.68 -2.50
C GLU A 561 -9.38 18.31 -1.11
N VAL A 562 -10.34 17.87 -0.35
CA VAL A 562 -10.43 18.19 1.08
C VAL A 562 -9.69 17.11 1.86
N PHE A 563 -8.64 17.52 2.59
CA PHE A 563 -7.89 16.65 3.51
C PHE A 563 -8.71 16.47 4.78
N LEU A 564 -9.32 15.30 4.93
CA LEU A 564 -10.24 15.08 6.04
C LEU A 564 -9.48 14.83 7.35
N TYR A 565 -8.82 13.70 7.44
CA TYR A 565 -8.06 13.34 8.65
C TYR A 565 -7.08 12.19 8.39
N ALA A 566 -6.03 12.12 9.23
CA ALA A 566 -5.21 10.93 9.39
C ALA A 566 -5.80 10.08 10.52
N PRO A 567 -6.17 8.81 10.27
CA PRO A 567 -6.73 7.95 11.31
C PRO A 567 -5.65 7.46 12.27
N GLN A 568 -6.01 7.30 13.53
CA GLN A 568 -5.25 6.44 14.41
C GLN A 568 -5.63 4.99 14.10
N GLN A 569 -4.65 4.23 13.66
CA GLN A 569 -4.78 2.79 13.46
C GLN A 569 -5.04 2.11 14.79
N ARG A 570 -6.00 1.20 14.83
CA ARG A 570 -6.42 0.46 16.03
C ARG A 570 -5.90 -0.96 15.96
N TYR A 571 -5.14 -1.35 16.97
CA TYR A 571 -4.45 -2.63 17.04
C TYR A 571 -5.02 -3.45 18.18
N ILE A 572 -5.37 -4.71 17.89
CA ILE A 572 -5.72 -5.72 18.88
C ILE A 572 -4.71 -6.86 18.69
N GLY A 573 -3.91 -7.12 19.69
CA GLY A 573 -2.87 -8.15 19.65
C GLY A 573 -2.95 -9.12 20.82
N SER A 574 -2.94 -10.41 20.53
CA SER A 574 -2.96 -11.45 21.55
C SER A 574 -1.75 -11.34 22.49
N LYS A 575 -2.00 -11.36 23.80
CA LYS A 575 -0.96 -11.32 24.83
C LYS A 575 -0.08 -12.57 24.86
N ARG A 576 -0.47 -13.61 24.12
CA ARG A 576 0.41 -14.77 23.94
C ARG A 576 1.64 -14.47 23.08
N PHE A 577 1.62 -13.34 22.34
CA PHE A 577 2.77 -12.83 21.60
C PHE A 577 3.26 -11.49 22.14
N LYS A 578 4.57 -11.28 22.09
CA LYS A 578 5.17 -9.95 22.06
C LYS A 578 4.96 -9.40 20.64
N CYS A 579 3.91 -8.62 20.46
CA CYS A 579 3.54 -8.05 19.16
C CYS A 579 4.47 -6.90 18.78
N VAL A 580 4.79 -6.77 17.48
CA VAL A 580 5.51 -5.62 16.89
C VAL A 580 4.55 -4.87 15.98
N PHE A 581 3.92 -3.82 16.51
CA PHE A 581 3.05 -2.93 15.77
C PHE A 581 3.81 -1.73 15.22
N SER A 582 3.34 -1.20 14.09
CA SER A 582 3.99 -0.12 13.37
C SER A 582 2.97 0.91 12.88
N SER A 583 3.37 2.17 12.78
CA SER A 583 2.60 3.19 12.05
C SER A 583 2.67 3.00 10.53
N ASN A 584 3.70 2.31 10.03
CA ASN A 584 3.81 1.93 8.62
C ASN A 584 2.89 0.75 8.30
N ARG A 585 2.32 0.73 7.11
CA ARG A 585 1.45 -0.39 6.65
C ARG A 585 2.26 -1.67 6.43
N PRO A 586 1.67 -2.84 6.74
CA PRO A 586 0.28 -3.12 7.13
C PRO A 586 -0.10 -2.72 8.55
N GLY A 587 0.81 -2.24 9.38
CA GLY A 587 0.57 -1.88 10.78
C GLY A 587 1.21 -2.84 11.77
N TYR A 588 1.87 -3.85 11.30
CA TYR A 588 2.57 -4.87 12.08
C TYR A 588 3.75 -5.44 11.27
N TYR A 589 4.69 -6.08 11.98
CA TYR A 589 5.78 -6.82 11.36
C TYR A 589 5.84 -8.22 11.96
N GLU A 590 5.06 -9.13 11.37
CA GLU A 590 4.75 -10.46 11.89
C GLU A 590 5.96 -11.37 12.08
N PRO A 591 7.05 -11.29 11.29
CA PRO A 591 8.23 -12.12 11.55
C PRO A 591 8.85 -11.92 12.93
N LEU A 592 8.69 -10.74 13.51
CA LEU A 592 9.23 -10.41 14.83
C LEU A 592 8.29 -10.71 16.01
N PHE A 593 7.11 -11.28 15.76
CA PHE A 593 6.19 -11.65 16.84
C PHE A 593 6.71 -12.87 17.59
N GLN A 594 7.03 -12.70 18.86
CA GLN A 594 7.58 -13.75 19.72
C GLN A 594 6.54 -14.30 20.67
N LEU A 595 6.44 -15.63 20.76
CA LEU A 595 5.61 -16.27 21.76
C LEU A 595 6.13 -15.95 23.17
N VAL A 596 5.27 -15.47 24.05
CA VAL A 596 5.67 -15.01 25.42
C VAL A 596 6.13 -16.18 26.27
N ASN A 597 5.45 -17.32 26.16
CA ASN A 597 5.81 -18.55 26.88
C ASN A 597 5.94 -19.70 25.87
N PRO A 598 7.09 -19.86 25.23
CA PRO A 598 7.27 -20.95 24.27
C PRO A 598 7.20 -22.29 25.00
N VAL A 599 6.25 -23.14 24.61
CA VAL A 599 6.24 -24.55 25.05
C VAL A 599 7.44 -25.22 24.40
N ALA A 600 8.31 -25.81 25.22
CA ALA A 600 9.45 -26.53 24.69
C ALA A 600 8.97 -27.60 23.70
N PRO A 601 9.58 -27.72 22.49
CA PRO A 601 9.22 -28.77 21.57
C PRO A 601 9.41 -30.13 22.25
N PRO A 602 8.50 -31.10 22.04
CA PRO A 602 8.66 -32.43 22.58
C PRO A 602 10.01 -33.00 22.15
N ALA A 603 10.78 -33.51 23.11
CA ALA A 603 12.07 -34.14 22.82
C ALA A 603 11.90 -35.14 21.67
N LYS A 604 12.70 -35.01 20.61
CA LYS A 604 12.73 -36.01 19.52
C LYS A 604 13.06 -37.37 20.17
N LYS A 605 12.07 -38.30 20.17
CA LYS A 605 12.30 -39.69 20.50
C LYS A 605 13.02 -40.38 19.35
#